data_047992688efb2664184fa6c197c8d7b1
#
_entry.id   047992688efb2664184fa6c197c8d7b1
#
_cell.length_a   1.000
_cell.length_b   1.000
_cell.length_c   1.000
_cell.angle_alpha   90.00
_cell.angle_beta   90.00
_cell.angle_gamma   90.00
#
_symmetry.space_group_name_H-M   'P 1'
#
loop_
_entity.id
_entity.type
_entity.pdbx_description
1 polymer ?
#
loop_
_entity_poly.entity_id
_entity_poly.type
_entity_poly.pdbx_seq_one_letter_code
_entity_poly.pdbx_strand_id
1 'polypeptide(L)'
;TFFEVTTAIMFLYFADKGIDYLVLEVGLGGRYDATNVVTPEISLITSISMDHVSILGNTLYEIAREKAGIIKKDKKAFVIDTNDDVRKAVNETSGLVEFVKEKYNYEISLDKENLYTLVEVEDEIYKIPLFGKFQGDNFLLVYAAMKELGIDKKTIKNGLLNVKWPGRFEIFIRNPLVILDGAHNEDSSLKLVENLKSISNKEDVCFLTSILEDKDIGKILKNFSSVADKIVYTSLKDYHRGLGAKEMYDRDIYFDNRKYYENMVEAYNEAKKSKIVVVAGSFYLLCEFRRVIESENRL
;
A
#
# COMPACT_ATOMS: atom_id res chain seq x y z
N THR A 1 9.62 -23.37 -3.37
CA THR A 1 8.83 -22.59 -2.39
C THR A 1 7.35 -22.60 -2.74
N PHE A 2 6.49 -22.25 -1.79
CA PHE A 2 5.06 -22.10 -2.04
C PHE A 2 4.79 -21.04 -3.14
N PHE A 3 5.54 -19.94 -3.10
CA PHE A 3 5.40 -18.86 -4.06
C PHE A 3 5.80 -19.28 -5.49
N GLU A 4 6.85 -20.08 -5.66
CA GLU A 4 7.25 -20.63 -6.97
C GLU A 4 6.15 -21.54 -7.55
N VAL A 5 5.56 -22.40 -6.72
CA VAL A 5 4.47 -23.29 -7.16
C VAL A 5 3.24 -22.49 -7.57
N THR A 6 2.84 -21.52 -6.76
CA THR A 6 1.67 -20.67 -7.10
C THR A 6 1.92 -19.82 -8.34
N THR A 7 3.14 -19.33 -8.55
CA THR A 7 3.52 -18.60 -9.76
C THR A 7 3.45 -19.50 -11.00
N ALA A 8 3.93 -20.73 -10.91
CA ALA A 8 3.83 -21.68 -12.02
C ALA A 8 2.36 -22.03 -12.36
N ILE A 9 1.53 -22.26 -11.35
CA ILE A 9 0.08 -22.48 -11.53
C ILE A 9 -0.57 -21.28 -12.20
N MET A 10 -0.24 -20.08 -11.76
CA MET A 10 -0.74 -18.81 -12.36
C MET A 10 -0.40 -18.73 -13.86
N PHE A 11 0.84 -19.00 -14.26
CA PHE A 11 1.24 -18.96 -15.67
C PHE A 11 0.47 -20.00 -16.51
N LEU A 12 0.34 -21.22 -16.01
CA LEU A 12 -0.44 -22.26 -16.69
C LEU A 12 -1.92 -21.85 -16.83
N TYR A 13 -2.51 -21.33 -15.76
CA TYR A 13 -3.91 -20.90 -15.77
C TYR A 13 -4.14 -19.78 -16.80
N PHE A 14 -3.29 -18.76 -16.85
CA PHE A 14 -3.46 -17.67 -17.79
C PHE A 14 -3.13 -18.06 -19.24
N ALA A 15 -2.21 -19.00 -19.46
CA ALA A 15 -1.97 -19.57 -20.77
C ALA A 15 -3.21 -20.31 -21.30
N ASP A 16 -3.88 -21.11 -20.45
CA ASP A 16 -5.12 -21.79 -20.82
C ASP A 16 -6.28 -20.83 -21.10
N LYS A 17 -6.31 -19.65 -20.44
CA LYS A 17 -7.34 -18.65 -20.64
C LYS A 17 -7.17 -17.80 -21.90
N GLY A 18 -6.00 -17.84 -22.54
CA GLY A 18 -5.72 -17.05 -23.74
C GLY A 18 -5.88 -15.55 -23.51
N ILE A 19 -5.31 -15.03 -22.41
CA ILE A 19 -5.41 -13.62 -22.05
C ILE A 19 -4.61 -12.73 -23.02
N ASP A 20 -5.08 -11.50 -23.26
CA ASP A 20 -4.37 -10.49 -24.07
C ASP A 20 -3.29 -9.78 -23.28
N TYR A 21 -3.53 -9.48 -22.00
CA TYR A 21 -2.61 -8.76 -21.11
C TYR A 21 -2.47 -9.46 -19.77
N LEU A 22 -1.26 -9.49 -19.26
CA LEU A 22 -0.93 -9.94 -17.90
C LEU A 22 -0.27 -8.79 -17.13
N VAL A 23 -0.91 -8.34 -16.05
CA VAL A 23 -0.29 -7.45 -15.07
C VAL A 23 0.29 -8.31 -13.97
N LEU A 24 1.61 -8.33 -13.86
CA LEU A 24 2.36 -9.24 -13.00
C LEU A 24 3.06 -8.47 -11.88
N GLU A 25 2.64 -8.71 -10.63
CA GLU A 25 3.27 -8.13 -9.46
C GLU A 25 4.40 -9.03 -8.96
N VAL A 26 5.56 -8.43 -8.67
CA VAL A 26 6.71 -9.09 -8.06
C VAL A 26 6.41 -9.42 -6.59
N GLY A 27 6.73 -10.64 -6.15
CA GLY A 27 6.54 -11.03 -4.75
C GLY A 27 7.54 -10.34 -3.81
N LEU A 28 8.85 -10.41 -4.14
CA LEU A 28 9.91 -9.79 -3.34
C LEU A 28 11.13 -9.46 -4.20
N GLY A 29 11.65 -8.22 -4.03
CA GLY A 29 12.84 -7.78 -4.74
C GLY A 29 12.57 -7.56 -6.22
N GLY A 30 13.01 -8.46 -7.07
CA GLY A 30 12.81 -8.44 -8.51
C GLY A 30 13.71 -9.42 -9.26
N ARG A 31 15.03 -9.27 -9.13
CA ARG A 31 16.03 -10.06 -9.87
C ARG A 31 15.83 -11.58 -9.76
N TYR A 32 15.62 -12.09 -8.54
CA TYR A 32 15.48 -13.51 -8.23
C TYR A 32 14.04 -13.91 -7.90
N ASP A 33 13.08 -13.00 -8.17
CA ASP A 33 11.68 -13.32 -7.95
C ASP A 33 11.17 -14.38 -8.93
N ALA A 34 10.31 -15.27 -8.46
CA ALA A 34 9.75 -16.35 -9.29
C ALA A 34 8.97 -15.83 -10.51
N THR A 35 8.43 -14.60 -10.42
CA THR A 35 7.71 -13.96 -11.53
C THR A 35 8.66 -13.45 -12.63
N ASN A 36 9.96 -13.29 -12.33
CA ASN A 36 10.93 -12.66 -13.24
C ASN A 36 11.44 -13.58 -14.37
N VAL A 37 10.75 -14.68 -14.62
CA VAL A 37 11.04 -15.63 -15.72
C VAL A 37 10.52 -15.15 -17.09
N VAL A 38 9.68 -14.13 -17.10
CA VAL A 38 9.09 -13.56 -18.33
C VAL A 38 9.92 -12.40 -18.88
N THR A 39 9.69 -12.06 -20.15
CA THR A 39 10.16 -10.82 -20.76
C THR A 39 8.96 -9.90 -20.92
N PRO A 40 8.75 -8.94 -20.01
CA PRO A 40 7.60 -8.04 -20.06
C PRO A 40 7.74 -7.03 -21.20
N GLU A 41 6.63 -6.54 -21.75
CA GLU A 41 6.63 -5.41 -22.66
C GLU A 41 7.07 -4.13 -21.95
N ILE A 42 6.61 -3.95 -20.70
CA ILE A 42 6.92 -2.78 -19.87
C ILE A 42 7.19 -3.24 -18.44
N SER A 43 8.26 -2.74 -17.84
CA SER A 43 8.53 -2.87 -16.42
C SER A 43 8.19 -1.56 -15.68
N LEU A 44 7.51 -1.66 -14.53
CA LEU A 44 7.16 -0.52 -13.68
C LEU A 44 7.86 -0.65 -12.34
N ILE A 45 8.62 0.38 -11.93
CA ILE A 45 9.27 0.44 -10.63
C ILE A 45 8.66 1.59 -9.83
N THR A 46 7.95 1.24 -8.77
CA THR A 46 7.34 2.18 -7.82
C THR A 46 8.40 2.78 -6.91
N SER A 47 7.99 3.58 -5.92
CA SER A 47 8.90 4.14 -4.91
C SER A 47 9.68 3.04 -4.20
N ILE A 48 10.96 3.30 -3.95
CA ILE A 48 11.87 2.39 -3.26
C ILE A 48 12.18 2.95 -1.88
N SER A 49 12.04 2.12 -0.86
CA SER A 49 12.37 2.46 0.54
C SER A 49 13.18 1.34 1.18
N MET A 50 13.73 1.62 2.36
CA MET A 50 14.46 0.63 3.16
C MET A 50 13.46 -0.37 3.75
N ASP A 51 13.23 -1.47 3.04
CA ASP A 51 12.40 -2.59 3.47
C ASP A 51 13.06 -3.91 3.11
N HIS A 52 12.74 -4.97 3.84
CA HIS A 52 13.32 -6.30 3.66
C HIS A 52 14.86 -6.30 3.61
N VAL A 53 15.49 -5.45 4.42
CA VAL A 53 16.95 -5.21 4.40
C VAL A 53 17.76 -6.48 4.60
N SER A 54 17.28 -7.43 5.38
CA SER A 54 17.95 -8.72 5.61
C SER A 54 18.06 -9.60 4.34
N ILE A 55 17.29 -9.30 3.29
CA ILE A 55 17.22 -10.07 2.05
C ILE A 55 17.71 -9.27 0.86
N LEU A 56 17.28 -8.00 0.75
CA LEU A 56 17.50 -7.18 -0.44
C LEU A 56 18.76 -6.31 -0.37
N GLY A 57 19.31 -6.09 0.82
CA GLY A 57 20.51 -5.27 1.04
C GLY A 57 20.33 -4.16 2.06
N ASN A 58 21.44 -3.60 2.50
CA ASN A 58 21.50 -2.61 3.60
C ASN A 58 21.54 -1.16 3.10
N THR A 59 21.50 -0.95 1.79
CA THR A 59 21.52 0.38 1.16
C THR A 59 20.38 0.51 0.16
N LEU A 60 19.93 1.74 -0.08
CA LEU A 60 18.90 2.01 -1.06
C LEU A 60 19.32 1.57 -2.47
N TYR A 61 20.61 1.74 -2.80
CA TYR A 61 21.19 1.27 -4.05
C TYR A 61 21.08 -0.25 -4.23
N GLU A 62 21.43 -1.05 -3.20
CA GLU A 62 21.32 -2.50 -3.26
C GLU A 62 19.88 -2.95 -3.47
N ILE A 63 18.94 -2.39 -2.72
CA ILE A 63 17.50 -2.67 -2.87
C ILE A 63 17.00 -2.28 -4.27
N ALA A 64 17.41 -1.11 -4.77
CA ALA A 64 17.06 -0.63 -6.10
C ALA A 64 17.62 -1.56 -7.19
N ARG A 65 18.85 -2.06 -7.04
CA ARG A 65 19.50 -2.99 -7.96
C ARG A 65 18.76 -4.34 -8.03
N GLU A 66 18.29 -4.85 -6.90
CA GLU A 66 17.47 -6.06 -6.88
C GLU A 66 16.11 -5.84 -7.57
N LYS A 67 15.46 -4.70 -7.34
CA LYS A 67 14.20 -4.36 -8.02
C LYS A 67 14.41 -4.10 -9.51
N ALA A 68 15.48 -3.42 -9.91
CA ALA A 68 15.83 -3.18 -11.30
C ALA A 68 16.12 -4.46 -12.11
N GLY A 69 16.32 -5.60 -11.45
CA GLY A 69 16.49 -6.90 -12.08
C GLY A 69 15.31 -7.38 -12.94
N ILE A 70 14.14 -6.74 -12.84
CA ILE A 70 12.98 -7.00 -13.72
C ILE A 70 13.10 -6.28 -15.07
N ILE A 71 13.98 -5.29 -15.20
CA ILE A 71 14.18 -4.53 -16.44
C ILE A 71 14.94 -5.41 -17.43
N LYS A 72 14.35 -5.69 -18.57
CA LYS A 72 14.95 -6.56 -19.59
C LYS A 72 15.60 -5.72 -20.70
N LYS A 73 16.57 -6.33 -21.37
CA LYS A 73 17.32 -5.72 -22.47
C LYS A 73 16.36 -5.21 -23.55
N ASP A 74 16.58 -3.97 -23.98
CA ASP A 74 15.83 -3.29 -25.06
C ASP A 74 14.30 -3.16 -24.79
N LYS A 75 13.84 -3.42 -23.53
CA LYS A 75 12.45 -3.24 -23.11
C LYS A 75 12.27 -1.95 -22.32
N LYS A 76 11.07 -1.35 -22.44
CA LYS A 76 10.70 -0.14 -21.72
C LYS A 76 10.62 -0.40 -20.20
N ALA A 77 11.09 0.58 -19.43
CA ALA A 77 10.90 0.62 -18.00
C ALA A 77 10.54 2.04 -17.55
N PHE A 78 9.49 2.16 -16.77
CA PHE A 78 9.09 3.42 -16.14
C PHE A 78 9.38 3.36 -14.65
N VAL A 79 10.02 4.41 -14.14
CA VAL A 79 10.46 4.52 -12.74
C VAL A 79 9.89 5.80 -12.14
N ILE A 80 9.30 5.71 -10.94
CA ILE A 80 8.74 6.87 -10.24
C ILE A 80 9.78 7.57 -9.36
N ASP A 81 10.68 6.81 -8.76
CA ASP A 81 11.68 7.32 -7.84
C ASP A 81 12.85 7.96 -8.58
N THR A 82 13.20 9.19 -8.19
CA THR A 82 14.28 9.97 -8.80
C THR A 82 15.51 10.09 -7.89
N ASN A 83 15.55 9.36 -6.76
CA ASN A 83 16.72 9.32 -5.88
C ASN A 83 17.97 8.85 -6.64
N ASP A 84 19.12 9.43 -6.32
CA ASP A 84 20.39 9.17 -7.05
C ASP A 84 20.82 7.70 -6.99
N ASP A 85 20.62 7.03 -5.85
CA ASP A 85 20.95 5.61 -5.71
C ASP A 85 20.04 4.74 -6.58
N VAL A 86 18.74 5.08 -6.65
CA VAL A 86 17.79 4.40 -7.53
C VAL A 86 18.17 4.64 -9.00
N ARG A 87 18.43 5.89 -9.36
CA ARG A 87 18.84 6.29 -10.71
C ARG A 87 20.08 5.53 -11.15
N LYS A 88 21.09 5.46 -10.29
CA LYS A 88 22.30 4.70 -10.55
C LYS A 88 22.00 3.23 -10.81
N ALA A 89 21.24 2.59 -9.93
CA ALA A 89 20.92 1.17 -10.03
C ALA A 89 20.14 0.80 -11.31
N VAL A 90 19.15 1.62 -11.69
CA VAL A 90 18.32 1.35 -12.88
C VAL A 90 19.08 1.65 -14.18
N ASN A 91 19.96 2.65 -14.20
CA ASN A 91 20.78 2.99 -15.36
C ASN A 91 21.91 1.98 -15.63
N GLU A 92 22.23 1.10 -14.68
CA GLU A 92 23.13 -0.05 -14.89
C GLU A 92 22.44 -1.19 -15.66
N THR A 93 21.14 -1.13 -15.87
CA THR A 93 20.40 -2.12 -16.67
C THR A 93 20.55 -1.83 -18.17
N SER A 94 20.22 -2.82 -19.00
CA SER A 94 20.23 -2.68 -20.47
C SER A 94 18.86 -2.32 -21.07
N GLY A 95 17.89 -1.95 -20.26
CA GLY A 95 16.56 -1.54 -20.69
C GLY A 95 16.48 -0.05 -21.07
N LEU A 96 15.35 0.34 -21.64
CA LEU A 96 15.03 1.73 -22.00
C LEU A 96 14.30 2.39 -20.83
N VAL A 97 15.07 2.96 -19.90
CA VAL A 97 14.55 3.53 -18.64
C VAL A 97 14.10 4.96 -18.83
N GLU A 98 12.90 5.27 -18.33
CA GLU A 98 12.35 6.63 -18.28
C GLU A 98 11.83 6.94 -16.86
N PHE A 99 12.16 8.13 -16.35
CA PHE A 99 11.68 8.63 -15.06
C PHE A 99 10.40 9.44 -15.29
N VAL A 100 9.26 8.92 -14.82
CA VAL A 100 7.95 9.50 -15.16
C VAL A 100 7.73 10.91 -14.60
N LYS A 101 8.32 11.23 -13.44
CA LYS A 101 8.26 12.56 -12.84
C LYS A 101 9.04 13.63 -13.65
N GLU A 102 10.00 13.23 -14.45
CA GLU A 102 10.75 14.11 -15.34
C GLU A 102 10.15 14.18 -16.74
N LYS A 103 9.44 13.10 -17.12
CA LYS A 103 8.83 12.99 -18.45
C LYS A 103 7.56 13.82 -18.60
N TYR A 104 6.75 13.93 -17.54
CA TYR A 104 5.45 14.58 -17.60
C TYR A 104 5.40 15.83 -16.73
N ASN A 105 4.75 16.89 -17.23
CA ASN A 105 4.25 17.97 -16.38
C ASN A 105 2.96 17.50 -15.76
N TYR A 106 2.87 17.53 -14.42
CA TYR A 106 1.74 17.00 -13.66
C TYR A 106 1.51 17.76 -12.36
N GLU A 107 0.29 17.69 -11.86
CA GLU A 107 -0.07 18.15 -10.53
C GLU A 107 -0.89 17.07 -9.80
N ILE A 108 -0.61 16.87 -8.51
CA ILE A 108 -1.35 15.94 -7.65
C ILE A 108 -2.03 16.73 -6.55
N SER A 109 -3.36 16.64 -6.49
CA SER A 109 -4.19 17.22 -5.44
C SER A 109 -5.10 16.18 -4.81
N LEU A 110 -5.66 16.50 -3.63
CA LEU A 110 -6.54 15.60 -2.88
C LEU A 110 -7.93 16.22 -2.75
N ASP A 111 -8.95 15.51 -3.22
CA ASP A 111 -10.35 15.79 -2.88
C ASP A 111 -10.61 15.20 -1.47
N LYS A 112 -10.50 16.06 -0.46
CA LYS A 112 -10.60 15.66 0.95
C LYS A 112 -12.03 15.35 1.40
N GLU A 113 -13.02 15.86 0.71
CA GLU A 113 -14.44 15.63 1.00
C GLU A 113 -14.87 14.25 0.53
N ASN A 114 -14.49 13.89 -0.69
CA ASN A 114 -14.85 12.63 -1.31
C ASN A 114 -13.79 11.53 -1.12
N LEU A 115 -12.61 11.91 -0.62
CA LEU A 115 -11.45 11.02 -0.39
C LEU A 115 -10.93 10.38 -1.69
N TYR A 116 -10.67 11.23 -2.69
CA TYR A 116 -10.04 10.87 -3.96
C TYR A 116 -8.70 11.56 -4.15
N THR A 117 -7.84 10.95 -4.97
CA THR A 117 -6.66 11.63 -5.51
C THR A 117 -6.98 12.13 -6.92
N LEU A 118 -6.61 13.37 -7.19
CA LEU A 118 -6.73 13.99 -8.51
C LEU A 118 -5.34 14.18 -9.09
N VAL A 119 -5.13 13.74 -10.32
CA VAL A 119 -3.89 13.95 -11.07
C VAL A 119 -4.22 14.66 -12.35
N GLU A 120 -3.68 15.87 -12.49
CA GLU A 120 -3.65 16.58 -13.76
C GLU A 120 -2.36 16.23 -14.48
N VAL A 121 -2.46 15.75 -15.71
CA VAL A 121 -1.33 15.43 -16.57
C VAL A 121 -1.72 15.64 -18.03
N GLU A 122 -0.88 16.36 -18.80
CA GLU A 122 -1.12 16.69 -20.21
C GLU A 122 -2.52 17.31 -20.43
N ASP A 123 -2.87 18.32 -19.61
CA ASP A 123 -4.13 19.10 -19.65
C ASP A 123 -5.41 18.25 -19.40
N GLU A 124 -5.27 17.07 -18.80
CA GLU A 124 -6.36 16.18 -18.45
C GLU A 124 -6.37 15.83 -16.97
N ILE A 125 -7.54 15.90 -16.33
CA ILE A 125 -7.71 15.52 -14.93
C ILE A 125 -8.20 14.07 -14.85
N TYR A 126 -7.48 13.27 -14.05
CA TYR A 126 -7.80 11.89 -13.72
C TYR A 126 -8.20 11.79 -12.25
N LYS A 127 -9.37 11.22 -12.00
CA LYS A 127 -9.90 10.99 -10.67
C LYS A 127 -9.59 9.54 -10.26
N ILE A 128 -8.76 9.38 -9.24
CA ILE A 128 -8.31 8.09 -8.76
C ILE A 128 -9.05 7.79 -7.45
N PRO A 129 -9.83 6.70 -7.38
CA PRO A 129 -10.62 6.37 -6.18
C PRO A 129 -9.79 5.76 -5.06
N LEU A 130 -8.49 6.03 -5.03
CA LEU A 130 -7.55 5.70 -3.96
C LEU A 130 -7.00 7.01 -3.39
N PHE A 131 -7.03 7.17 -2.07
CA PHE A 131 -6.67 8.42 -1.42
C PHE A 131 -5.19 8.45 -1.02
N GLY A 132 -4.48 9.54 -1.38
CA GLY A 132 -3.10 9.80 -0.99
C GLY A 132 -2.24 10.27 -2.16
N LYS A 133 -1.33 11.22 -1.92
CA LYS A 133 -0.45 11.75 -2.97
C LYS A 133 0.39 10.66 -3.65
N PHE A 134 0.86 9.67 -2.88
CA PHE A 134 1.60 8.54 -3.43
C PHE A 134 0.77 7.69 -4.42
N GLN A 135 -0.56 7.70 -4.32
CA GLN A 135 -1.43 7.06 -5.32
C GLN A 135 -1.45 7.84 -6.64
N GLY A 136 -1.28 9.16 -6.57
CA GLY A 136 -1.04 9.97 -7.76
C GLY A 136 0.29 9.62 -8.44
N ASP A 137 1.35 9.44 -7.66
CA ASP A 137 2.64 8.96 -8.15
C ASP A 137 2.50 7.57 -8.82
N ASN A 138 1.82 6.63 -8.17
CA ASN A 138 1.55 5.31 -8.77
C ASN A 138 0.75 5.42 -10.08
N PHE A 139 -0.23 6.34 -10.12
CA PHE A 139 -0.99 6.57 -11.34
C PHE A 139 -0.12 7.11 -12.49
N LEU A 140 0.89 7.95 -12.24
CA LEU A 140 1.80 8.40 -13.29
C LEU A 140 2.54 7.23 -13.97
N LEU A 141 2.92 6.19 -13.23
CA LEU A 141 3.48 4.97 -13.80
C LEU A 141 2.46 4.25 -14.70
N VAL A 142 1.22 4.09 -14.19
CA VAL A 142 0.13 3.50 -14.96
C VAL A 142 -0.14 4.32 -16.23
N TYR A 143 -0.20 5.65 -16.11
CA TYR A 143 -0.41 6.55 -17.24
C TYR A 143 0.67 6.40 -18.30
N ALA A 144 1.93 6.36 -17.90
CA ALA A 144 3.06 6.16 -18.81
C ALA A 144 2.96 4.81 -19.55
N ALA A 145 2.63 3.74 -18.82
CA ALA A 145 2.45 2.40 -19.40
C ALA A 145 1.29 2.36 -20.38
N MET A 146 0.14 2.93 -20.01
CA MET A 146 -1.04 2.96 -20.90
C MET A 146 -0.78 3.75 -22.18
N LYS A 147 -0.07 4.88 -22.09
CA LYS A 147 0.34 5.64 -23.27
C LYS A 147 1.28 4.86 -24.17
N GLU A 148 2.27 4.19 -23.61
CA GLU A 148 3.21 3.34 -24.36
C GLU A 148 2.49 2.21 -25.11
N LEU A 149 1.45 1.65 -24.50
CA LEU A 149 0.59 0.63 -25.11
C LEU A 149 -0.46 1.18 -26.09
N GLY A 150 -0.50 2.50 -26.30
CA GLY A 150 -1.46 3.13 -27.21
C GLY A 150 -2.90 3.18 -26.69
N ILE A 151 -3.10 3.06 -25.39
CA ILE A 151 -4.44 3.12 -24.76
C ILE A 151 -4.88 4.59 -24.70
N ASP A 152 -6.07 4.87 -25.17
CA ASP A 152 -6.62 6.23 -25.23
C ASP A 152 -7.06 6.76 -23.85
N LYS A 153 -7.08 8.09 -23.70
CA LYS A 153 -7.41 8.79 -22.45
C LYS A 153 -8.80 8.41 -21.89
N LYS A 154 -9.77 8.17 -22.76
CA LYS A 154 -11.14 7.80 -22.33
C LYS A 154 -11.17 6.42 -21.71
N THR A 155 -10.45 5.48 -22.31
CA THR A 155 -10.32 4.11 -21.78
C THR A 155 -9.60 4.13 -20.43
N ILE A 156 -8.54 4.93 -20.26
CA ILE A 156 -7.85 5.11 -18.96
C ILE A 156 -8.84 5.65 -17.91
N LYS A 157 -9.59 6.72 -18.22
CA LYS A 157 -10.59 7.29 -17.30
C LYS A 157 -11.67 6.28 -16.91
N ASN A 158 -12.18 5.50 -17.86
CA ASN A 158 -13.17 4.47 -17.59
C ASN A 158 -12.61 3.35 -16.69
N GLY A 159 -11.36 2.94 -16.91
CA GLY A 159 -10.68 1.96 -16.06
C GLY A 159 -10.60 2.40 -14.60
N LEU A 160 -10.32 3.69 -14.36
CA LEU A 160 -10.23 4.25 -13.01
C LEU A 160 -11.54 4.17 -12.22
N LEU A 161 -12.70 4.27 -12.88
CA LEU A 161 -14.01 4.25 -12.20
C LEU A 161 -14.26 2.95 -11.40
N ASN A 162 -13.61 1.87 -11.78
CA ASN A 162 -13.80 0.53 -11.21
C ASN A 162 -12.65 0.11 -10.27
N VAL A 163 -11.64 0.97 -10.07
CA VAL A 163 -10.51 0.65 -9.21
C VAL A 163 -10.95 0.55 -7.76
N LYS A 164 -10.73 -0.62 -7.16
CA LYS A 164 -10.91 -0.90 -5.74
C LYS A 164 -9.69 -1.65 -5.24
N TRP A 165 -9.11 -1.19 -4.16
CA TRP A 165 -7.96 -1.84 -3.55
C TRP A 165 -8.18 -2.01 -2.05
N PRO A 166 -8.71 -3.16 -1.62
CA PRO A 166 -9.01 -3.40 -0.21
C PRO A 166 -7.79 -3.21 0.69
N GLY A 167 -7.98 -2.52 1.82
CA GLY A 167 -6.92 -2.28 2.79
C GLY A 167 -5.85 -1.26 2.38
N ARG A 168 -6.16 -0.34 1.44
CA ARG A 168 -5.31 0.81 1.12
C ARG A 168 -6.11 2.10 1.26
N PHE A 169 -6.09 2.68 2.46
CA PHE A 169 -6.94 3.82 2.87
C PHE A 169 -8.40 3.61 2.46
N GLU A 170 -8.87 2.39 2.65
CA GLU A 170 -10.19 1.96 2.21
C GLU A 170 -11.28 2.52 3.13
N ILE A 171 -12.26 3.19 2.56
CA ILE A 171 -13.44 3.66 3.29
C ILE A 171 -14.41 2.49 3.44
N PHE A 172 -14.40 1.88 4.62
CA PHE A 172 -15.22 0.72 4.94
C PHE A 172 -16.63 1.09 5.42
N ILE A 173 -16.72 2.08 6.31
CA ILE A 173 -17.98 2.66 6.81
C ILE A 173 -17.84 4.18 6.76
N ARG A 174 -18.92 4.89 6.44
CA ARG A 174 -18.90 6.36 6.35
C ARG A 174 -19.37 7.07 7.62
N ASN A 175 -20.12 6.42 8.49
CA ASN A 175 -20.61 7.02 9.73
C ASN A 175 -20.69 5.98 10.86
N PRO A 176 -19.78 6.01 11.86
CA PRO A 176 -18.55 6.84 11.87
C PRO A 176 -17.65 6.51 10.68
N LEU A 177 -16.70 7.40 10.36
CA LEU A 177 -15.77 7.11 9.29
C LEU A 177 -14.81 5.99 9.74
N VAL A 178 -14.88 4.83 9.09
CA VAL A 178 -13.97 3.70 9.35
C VAL A 178 -13.08 3.50 8.14
N ILE A 179 -11.78 3.64 8.36
CA ILE A 179 -10.72 3.47 7.34
C ILE A 179 -9.97 2.19 7.63
N LEU A 180 -9.83 1.33 6.62
CA LEU A 180 -8.98 0.14 6.68
C LEU A 180 -7.68 0.41 5.91
N ASP A 181 -6.54 0.23 6.57
CA ASP A 181 -5.23 0.39 5.93
C ASP A 181 -4.24 -0.69 6.38
N GLY A 182 -3.58 -1.32 5.42
CA GLY A 182 -2.60 -2.39 5.67
C GLY A 182 -1.23 -1.91 6.16
N ALA A 183 -1.10 -0.67 6.64
CA ALA A 183 0.14 -0.14 7.19
C ALA A 183 0.65 -1.00 8.35
N HIS A 184 1.87 -1.56 8.20
CA HIS A 184 2.45 -2.53 9.13
C HIS A 184 3.98 -2.39 9.28
N ASN A 185 4.57 -1.36 8.71
CA ASN A 185 5.99 -0.98 8.85
C ASN A 185 6.11 0.55 8.95
N GLU A 186 7.35 1.03 9.16
CA GLU A 186 7.62 2.47 9.36
C GLU A 186 7.16 3.31 8.16
N ASP A 187 7.55 2.94 6.93
CA ASP A 187 7.23 3.69 5.70
C ASP A 187 5.72 3.74 5.44
N SER A 188 5.04 2.60 5.50
CA SER A 188 3.59 2.54 5.29
C SER A 188 2.80 3.28 6.37
N SER A 189 3.27 3.26 7.62
CA SER A 189 2.65 4.03 8.70
C SER A 189 2.82 5.54 8.54
N LEU A 190 3.96 6.00 8.00
CA LEU A 190 4.16 7.41 7.66
C LEU A 190 3.20 7.87 6.56
N LYS A 191 3.04 7.09 5.49
CA LYS A 191 2.10 7.41 4.40
C LYS A 191 0.65 7.47 4.88
N LEU A 192 0.25 6.53 5.76
CA LEU A 192 -1.07 6.56 6.38
C LEU A 192 -1.27 7.83 7.23
N VAL A 193 -0.29 8.20 8.03
CA VAL A 193 -0.30 9.40 8.88
C VAL A 193 -0.38 10.67 8.04
N GLU A 194 0.35 10.78 6.95
CA GLU A 194 0.27 11.91 6.02
C GLU A 194 -1.15 12.09 5.45
N ASN A 195 -1.78 11.00 5.05
CA ASN A 195 -3.16 11.02 4.57
C ASN A 195 -4.13 11.50 5.66
N LEU A 196 -4.03 10.96 6.88
CA LEU A 196 -4.90 11.32 8.01
C LEU A 196 -4.72 12.79 8.41
N LYS A 197 -3.49 13.32 8.46
CA LYS A 197 -3.22 14.74 8.72
C LYS A 197 -3.91 15.66 7.73
N SER A 198 -4.16 15.20 6.53
CA SER A 198 -4.81 16.01 5.50
C SER A 198 -6.32 16.16 5.68
N ILE A 199 -6.97 15.26 6.44
CA ILE A 199 -8.44 15.16 6.54
C ILE A 199 -9.00 15.28 7.96
N SER A 200 -8.16 15.22 9.00
CA SER A 200 -8.64 15.15 10.38
C SER A 200 -7.74 15.88 11.37
N ASN A 201 -8.33 16.20 12.52
CA ASN A 201 -7.60 16.60 13.71
C ASN A 201 -7.30 15.38 14.57
N LYS A 202 -6.28 15.49 15.39
CA LYS A 202 -5.75 14.41 16.23
C LYS A 202 -6.79 13.84 17.21
N GLU A 203 -7.60 14.71 17.82
CA GLU A 203 -8.65 14.35 18.75
C GLU A 203 -9.81 13.54 18.16
N ASP A 204 -9.99 13.62 16.85
CA ASP A 204 -11.07 12.92 16.13
C ASP A 204 -10.73 11.47 15.80
N VAL A 205 -9.44 11.11 15.80
CA VAL A 205 -8.92 9.84 15.33
C VAL A 205 -8.69 8.86 16.48
N CYS A 206 -9.15 7.63 16.28
CA CYS A 206 -8.81 6.48 17.11
C CYS A 206 -8.25 5.34 16.25
N PHE A 207 -7.06 4.87 16.57
CA PHE A 207 -6.56 3.62 15.96
C PHE A 207 -7.16 2.41 16.66
N LEU A 208 -7.59 1.42 15.89
CA LEU A 208 -7.84 0.05 16.32
C LEU A 208 -6.75 -0.80 15.69
N THR A 209 -5.89 -1.41 16.50
CA THR A 209 -4.67 -2.01 16.00
C THR A 209 -4.32 -3.36 16.60
N SER A 210 -3.65 -4.18 15.78
CA SER A 210 -2.91 -5.37 16.17
C SER A 210 -1.70 -5.49 15.22
N ILE A 211 -0.51 -5.46 15.81
CA ILE A 211 0.77 -5.46 15.10
C ILE A 211 1.46 -6.79 15.33
N LEU A 212 2.13 -7.32 14.32
CA LEU A 212 2.85 -8.58 14.42
C LEU A 212 4.19 -8.40 15.15
N GLU A 213 4.63 -9.42 15.86
CA GLU A 213 5.83 -9.40 16.70
C GLU A 213 7.13 -9.11 15.91
N ASP A 214 7.19 -9.51 14.65
CA ASP A 214 8.36 -9.32 13.78
C ASP A 214 8.51 -7.87 13.25
N LYS A 215 7.62 -6.95 13.65
CA LYS A 215 7.62 -5.56 13.18
C LYS A 215 8.19 -4.60 14.23
N ASP A 216 8.69 -3.45 13.76
CA ASP A 216 9.12 -2.37 14.65
C ASP A 216 7.90 -1.62 15.20
N ILE A 217 7.31 -2.20 16.27
CA ILE A 217 6.09 -1.70 16.91
C ILE A 217 6.29 -0.27 17.40
N GLY A 218 7.46 0.03 17.98
CA GLY A 218 7.76 1.35 18.54
C GLY A 218 7.68 2.46 17.48
N LYS A 219 8.24 2.24 16.29
CA LYS A 219 8.18 3.21 15.21
C LYS A 219 6.77 3.39 14.66
N ILE A 220 6.02 2.29 14.51
CA ILE A 220 4.63 2.35 14.04
C ILE A 220 3.77 3.13 15.01
N LEU A 221 3.82 2.82 16.32
CA LEU A 221 3.05 3.51 17.34
C LEU A 221 3.43 4.99 17.48
N LYS A 222 4.73 5.32 17.38
CA LYS A 222 5.21 6.69 17.33
C LYS A 222 4.59 7.47 16.16
N ASN A 223 4.53 6.86 14.98
CA ASN A 223 3.90 7.48 13.83
C ASN A 223 2.40 7.69 14.06
N PHE A 224 1.68 6.67 14.52
CA PHE A 224 0.24 6.77 14.81
C PHE A 224 -0.06 7.84 15.86
N SER A 225 0.74 7.96 16.92
CA SER A 225 0.57 8.96 17.97
C SER A 225 0.74 10.40 17.49
N SER A 226 1.33 10.61 16.31
CA SER A 226 1.45 11.95 15.72
C SER A 226 0.13 12.48 15.13
N VAL A 227 -0.88 11.64 14.95
CA VAL A 227 -2.15 11.96 14.26
C VAL A 227 -3.39 11.46 15.00
N ALA A 228 -3.22 10.78 16.12
CA ALA A 228 -4.32 10.30 16.95
C ALA A 228 -3.98 10.43 18.43
N ASP A 229 -4.99 10.76 19.25
CA ASP A 229 -4.86 10.80 20.69
C ASP A 229 -5.31 9.50 21.36
N LYS A 230 -6.00 8.63 20.60
CA LYS A 230 -6.61 7.41 21.12
C LYS A 230 -6.15 6.19 20.34
N ILE A 231 -5.93 5.10 21.07
CA ILE A 231 -5.65 3.80 20.49
C ILE A 231 -6.35 2.70 21.25
N VAL A 232 -6.86 1.70 20.52
CA VAL A 232 -7.47 0.49 21.06
C VAL A 232 -6.74 -0.71 20.48
N TYR A 233 -6.18 -1.52 21.35
CA TYR A 233 -5.51 -2.77 21.00
C TYR A 233 -6.50 -3.93 20.98
N THR A 234 -6.34 -4.86 20.04
CA THR A 234 -7.09 -6.10 19.99
C THR A 234 -6.20 -7.28 19.63
N SER A 235 -6.57 -8.48 20.06
CA SER A 235 -5.87 -9.71 19.72
C SER A 235 -6.40 -10.28 18.40
N LEU A 236 -5.51 -10.92 17.64
CA LEU A 236 -5.89 -11.71 16.46
C LEU A 236 -6.20 -13.14 16.91
N LYS A 237 -7.38 -13.66 16.54
CA LYS A 237 -7.72 -15.06 16.81
C LYS A 237 -6.91 -15.97 15.89
N ASP A 238 -6.45 -17.08 16.43
CA ASP A 238 -5.81 -18.17 15.70
C ASP A 238 -4.55 -17.76 14.88
N TYR A 239 -3.89 -16.65 15.26
CA TYR A 239 -2.69 -16.19 14.58
C TYR A 239 -1.48 -16.11 15.53
N HIS A 240 -0.60 -17.10 15.44
CA HIS A 240 0.53 -17.32 16.36
C HIS A 240 1.61 -16.21 16.37
N ARG A 241 1.63 -15.33 15.34
CA ARG A 241 2.57 -14.20 15.26
C ARG A 241 1.98 -12.88 15.74
N GLY A 242 0.72 -12.87 16.14
CA GLY A 242 0.06 -11.71 16.69
C GLY A 242 0.42 -11.55 18.16
N LEU A 243 0.78 -10.34 18.59
CA LEU A 243 0.87 -10.03 20.01
C LEU A 243 -0.53 -9.94 20.63
N GLY A 244 -0.65 -10.34 21.89
CA GLY A 244 -1.88 -10.15 22.65
C GLY A 244 -2.20 -8.68 22.86
N ALA A 245 -3.48 -8.34 22.93
CA ALA A 245 -3.94 -6.96 23.10
C ALA A 245 -3.33 -6.30 24.35
N LYS A 246 -3.31 -7.04 25.47
CA LYS A 246 -2.70 -6.57 26.72
C LYS A 246 -1.21 -6.33 26.59
N GLU A 247 -0.49 -7.19 25.90
CA GLU A 247 0.96 -7.07 25.72
C GLU A 247 1.30 -5.83 24.90
N MET A 248 0.55 -5.53 23.83
CA MET A 248 0.72 -4.28 23.05
C MET A 248 0.43 -3.06 23.91
N TYR A 249 -0.63 -3.10 24.72
CA TYR A 249 -0.98 -2.05 25.66
C TYR A 249 0.15 -1.77 26.67
N ASP A 250 0.76 -2.82 27.24
CA ASP A 250 1.83 -2.71 28.23
C ASP A 250 3.15 -2.19 27.61
N ARG A 251 3.41 -2.49 26.33
CA ARG A 251 4.61 -2.02 25.59
C ARG A 251 4.49 -0.59 25.04
N ASP A 252 3.28 -0.06 24.93
CA ASP A 252 3.05 1.28 24.38
C ASP A 252 3.45 2.37 25.38
N ILE A 253 4.28 3.30 24.90
CA ILE A 253 4.75 4.49 25.64
C ILE A 253 4.34 5.80 24.95
N TYR A 254 3.55 5.75 23.87
CA TYR A 254 3.24 6.89 23.01
C TYR A 254 1.82 7.42 23.19
N PHE A 255 0.89 6.59 23.70
CA PHE A 255 -0.50 6.98 23.89
C PHE A 255 -0.88 7.00 25.36
N ASP A 256 -1.33 8.15 25.87
CA ASP A 256 -1.91 8.27 27.20
C ASP A 256 -3.33 7.71 27.25
N ASN A 257 -4.11 7.91 26.18
CA ASN A 257 -5.47 7.41 26.06
C ASN A 257 -5.49 6.10 25.26
N ARG A 258 -5.09 5.01 25.93
CA ARG A 258 -5.04 3.67 25.34
C ARG A 258 -5.95 2.69 26.09
N LYS A 259 -6.51 1.75 25.34
CA LYS A 259 -7.32 0.64 25.87
C LYS A 259 -6.98 -0.66 25.16
N TYR A 260 -7.33 -1.78 25.77
CA TYR A 260 -7.22 -3.08 25.12
C TYR A 260 -8.44 -3.96 25.36
N TYR A 261 -8.77 -4.78 24.39
CA TYR A 261 -9.84 -5.77 24.43
C TYR A 261 -9.40 -6.99 23.64
N GLU A 262 -9.58 -8.16 24.22
CA GLU A 262 -9.28 -9.43 23.52
C GLU A 262 -10.30 -9.72 22.42
N ASN A 263 -11.50 -9.17 22.55
CA ASN A 263 -12.59 -9.35 21.60
C ASN A 263 -12.66 -8.18 20.62
N MET A 264 -12.69 -8.50 19.31
CA MET A 264 -12.73 -7.51 18.22
C MET A 264 -13.97 -6.62 18.26
N VAL A 265 -15.14 -7.18 18.61
CA VAL A 265 -16.39 -6.41 18.65
C VAL A 265 -16.35 -5.39 19.79
N GLU A 266 -15.83 -5.79 20.95
CA GLU A 266 -15.66 -4.88 22.10
C GLU A 266 -14.66 -3.78 21.78
N ALA A 267 -13.52 -4.14 21.14
CA ALA A 267 -12.52 -3.18 20.69
C ALA A 267 -13.11 -2.16 19.72
N TYR A 268 -13.88 -2.61 18.73
CA TYR A 268 -14.55 -1.74 17.78
C TYR A 268 -15.63 -0.87 18.44
N ASN A 269 -16.41 -1.42 19.37
CA ASN A 269 -17.42 -0.67 20.13
C ASN A 269 -16.81 0.48 20.95
N GLU A 270 -15.56 0.32 21.41
CA GLU A 270 -14.81 1.41 22.04
C GLU A 270 -14.30 2.41 21.02
N ALA A 271 -13.65 1.93 19.94
CA ALA A 271 -13.04 2.77 18.93
C ALA A 271 -14.07 3.67 18.21
N LYS A 272 -15.25 3.15 17.89
CA LYS A 272 -16.34 3.88 17.18
C LYS A 272 -16.97 5.03 17.96
N LYS A 273 -16.56 5.27 19.22
CA LYS A 273 -16.90 6.48 19.96
C LYS A 273 -16.16 7.71 19.43
N SER A 274 -15.13 7.52 18.61
CA SER A 274 -14.42 8.58 17.90
C SER A 274 -15.05 8.81 16.53
N LYS A 275 -14.85 10.00 15.94
CA LYS A 275 -15.41 10.34 14.63
C LYS A 275 -14.79 9.53 13.50
N ILE A 276 -13.50 9.20 13.65
CA ILE A 276 -12.71 8.45 12.68
C ILE A 276 -12.06 7.26 13.40
N VAL A 277 -12.32 6.07 12.90
CA VAL A 277 -11.65 4.84 13.31
C VAL A 277 -10.71 4.40 12.22
N VAL A 278 -9.45 4.22 12.54
CA VAL A 278 -8.44 3.69 11.61
C VAL A 278 -8.03 2.30 12.06
N VAL A 279 -8.38 1.31 11.27
CA VAL A 279 -7.98 -0.08 11.51
C VAL A 279 -6.69 -0.33 10.73
N ALA A 280 -5.57 -0.45 11.46
CA ALA A 280 -4.25 -0.61 10.85
C ALA A 280 -3.29 -1.38 11.76
N GLY A 281 -2.21 -1.94 11.19
CA GLY A 281 -1.16 -2.69 11.89
C GLY A 281 -0.82 -4.02 11.23
N SER A 282 -1.77 -4.66 10.56
CA SER A 282 -1.53 -5.86 9.76
C SER A 282 -2.70 -6.16 8.83
N PHE A 283 -2.45 -6.83 7.71
CA PHE A 283 -3.52 -7.32 6.83
C PHE A 283 -4.39 -8.39 7.51
N TYR A 284 -3.83 -9.17 8.44
CA TYR A 284 -4.59 -10.16 9.21
C TYR A 284 -5.67 -9.48 10.06
N LEU A 285 -5.33 -8.34 10.68
CA LEU A 285 -6.29 -7.52 11.40
C LEU A 285 -7.42 -7.05 10.49
N LEU A 286 -7.11 -6.54 9.31
CA LEU A 286 -8.13 -6.06 8.37
C LEU A 286 -9.08 -7.18 7.92
N CYS A 287 -8.54 -8.36 7.61
CA CYS A 287 -9.34 -9.52 7.22
C CYS A 287 -10.27 -9.98 8.35
N GLU A 288 -9.76 -10.06 9.58
CA GLU A 288 -10.55 -10.46 10.75
C GLU A 288 -11.60 -9.40 11.08
N PHE A 289 -11.22 -8.13 11.10
CA PHE A 289 -12.13 -7.01 11.34
C PHE A 289 -13.30 -7.02 10.36
N ARG A 290 -13.01 -7.13 9.07
CA ARG A 290 -14.04 -7.19 8.03
C ARG A 290 -15.00 -8.35 8.25
N ARG A 291 -14.47 -9.57 8.45
CA ARG A 291 -15.27 -10.77 8.67
C ARG A 291 -16.20 -10.62 9.87
N VAL A 292 -15.68 -10.11 10.99
CA VAL A 292 -16.43 -9.98 12.25
C VAL A 292 -17.51 -8.89 12.12
N ILE A 293 -17.15 -7.70 11.61
CA ILE A 293 -18.11 -6.57 11.56
C ILE A 293 -19.18 -6.77 10.47
N GLU A 294 -18.83 -7.40 9.34
CA GLU A 294 -19.85 -7.76 8.34
C GLU A 294 -20.82 -8.83 8.86
N SER A 295 -20.37 -9.76 9.70
CA SER A 295 -21.26 -10.76 10.31
C SER A 295 -22.22 -10.16 11.33
N GLU A 296 -21.74 -9.20 12.15
CA GLU A 296 -22.56 -8.48 13.12
C GLU A 296 -23.65 -7.60 12.44
N ASN A 297 -23.32 -6.99 11.29
CA ASN A 297 -24.26 -6.15 10.55
C ASN A 297 -25.29 -6.93 9.73
N ARG A 298 -25.20 -8.25 9.65
CA ARG A 298 -26.20 -9.15 8.99
C ARG A 298 -27.22 -9.72 9.95
N LEU A 299 -27.06 -9.52 11.24
CA LEU A 299 -27.99 -9.88 12.31
C LEU A 299 -28.85 -8.66 12.69
#